data_aca5affa4afa50514a11b69677d0ec94
#
_entry.id   aca5affa4afa50514a11b69677d0ec94
#
_cell.length_a   1.000
_cell.length_b   1.000
_cell.length_c   1.000
_cell.angle_alpha   90.00
_cell.angle_beta   90.00
_cell.angle_gamma   90.00
#
_symmetry.space_group_name_H-M   'P 1'
#
loop_
_entity.id
_entity.type
_entity.pdbx_description
1 polymer ?
#
loop_
_entity_poly.entity_id
_entity_poly.type
_entity_poly.pdbx_seq_one_letter_code
_entity_poly.pdbx_strand_id
1 'polypeptide(L)'
;MIVHLIDGTYELFRHFYGLRRFNKGEDRPFGAVIGVLNNVLQMIEEGAAHVGVATDHVIESFRNQLWSGYKTGAGIEPALLAQFHPLEEALAAMGVAVWPMIELEADDALACAARIASDDARVQKVCIWTPDKDLAQCVRGDRVVQVDRRTQKIRGADGVR
;
A
#
# COMPACT_ATOMS: atom_id res chain seq x y z
N MET A 1 19.87 1.22 -7.45
CA MET A 1 18.95 0.98 -6.31
C MET A 1 17.52 0.97 -6.84
N ILE A 2 16.72 -0.01 -6.45
CA ILE A 2 15.29 -0.08 -6.77
C ILE A 2 14.52 0.18 -5.47
N VAL A 3 13.55 1.10 -5.52
CA VAL A 3 12.71 1.44 -4.38
C VAL A 3 11.32 0.84 -4.59
N HIS A 4 10.82 0.12 -3.61
CA HIS A 4 9.49 -0.46 -3.60
C HIS A 4 8.59 0.30 -2.63
N LEU A 5 7.50 0.86 -3.13
CA LEU A 5 6.50 1.60 -2.38
C LEU A 5 5.19 0.82 -2.39
N ILE A 6 4.70 0.47 -1.23
CA ILE A 6 3.54 -0.41 -1.06
C ILE A 6 2.38 0.37 -0.45
N ASP A 7 1.22 0.26 -1.08
CA ASP A 7 -0.04 0.70 -0.50
C ASP A 7 -0.52 -0.34 0.53
N GLY A 8 -0.21 -0.10 1.79
CA GLY A 8 -0.53 -1.02 2.88
C GLY A 8 -2.03 -1.15 3.14
N THR A 9 -2.78 -0.08 2.96
CA THR A 9 -4.23 -0.11 3.08
C THR A 9 -4.85 -1.02 2.02
N TYR A 10 -4.48 -0.83 0.76
CA TYR A 10 -4.95 -1.70 -0.33
C TYR A 10 -4.58 -3.16 -0.09
N GLU A 11 -3.35 -3.45 0.29
CA GLU A 11 -2.89 -4.82 0.55
C GLU A 11 -3.67 -5.46 1.69
N LEU A 12 -3.96 -4.71 2.76
CA LEU A 12 -4.75 -5.20 3.88
C LEU A 12 -6.18 -5.56 3.45
N PHE A 13 -6.84 -4.67 2.70
CA PHE A 13 -8.17 -4.93 2.15
C PHE A 13 -8.16 -6.17 1.24
N ARG A 14 -7.20 -6.26 0.35
CA ARG A 14 -7.08 -7.38 -0.59
C ARG A 14 -6.97 -8.71 0.13
N HIS A 15 -6.13 -8.81 1.14
CA HIS A 15 -5.94 -10.03 1.93
C HIS A 15 -7.16 -10.35 2.77
N PHE A 16 -7.79 -9.35 3.37
CA PHE A 16 -8.97 -9.56 4.20
C PHE A 16 -10.13 -10.16 3.39
N TYR A 17 -10.48 -9.55 2.29
CA TYR A 17 -11.57 -10.05 1.43
C TYR A 17 -11.20 -11.30 0.67
N GLY A 18 -9.93 -11.48 0.32
CA GLY A 18 -9.43 -12.71 -0.28
C GLY A 18 -9.59 -13.92 0.67
N LEU A 19 -9.26 -13.76 1.93
CA LEU A 19 -9.41 -14.81 2.93
C LEU A 19 -10.87 -15.17 3.22
N ARG A 20 -11.78 -14.21 3.19
CA ARG A 20 -13.23 -14.45 3.39
C ARG A 20 -13.81 -15.43 2.39
N ARG A 21 -13.33 -15.45 1.16
CA ARG A 21 -13.76 -16.41 0.14
C ARG A 21 -13.49 -17.86 0.55
N PHE A 22 -12.41 -18.08 1.30
CA PHE A 22 -12.00 -19.41 1.74
C PHE A 22 -12.53 -19.78 3.11
N ASN A 23 -12.71 -18.81 4.00
CA ASN A 23 -13.06 -19.04 5.40
C ASN A 23 -14.57 -18.98 5.68
N LYS A 24 -15.42 -18.87 4.66
CA LYS A 24 -16.89 -18.86 4.77
C LYS A 24 -17.43 -17.84 5.80
N GLY A 25 -16.80 -16.68 5.89
CA GLY A 25 -17.22 -15.60 6.79
C GLY A 25 -16.64 -15.67 8.20
N GLU A 26 -15.79 -16.65 8.52
CA GLU A 26 -15.03 -16.66 9.77
C GLU A 26 -13.73 -15.88 9.59
N ASP A 27 -13.66 -14.69 10.20
CA ASP A 27 -12.47 -13.87 10.15
C ASP A 27 -11.50 -14.31 11.25
N ARG A 28 -10.29 -14.68 10.86
CA ARG A 28 -9.23 -14.96 11.83
C ARG A 28 -8.62 -13.63 12.29
N PRO A 29 -8.42 -13.45 13.61
CA PRO A 29 -7.65 -12.31 14.09
C PRO A 29 -6.31 -12.24 13.36
N PHE A 30 -5.94 -11.07 12.88
CA PHE A 30 -4.68 -10.83 12.17
C PHE A 30 -4.45 -11.61 10.87
N GLY A 31 -5.46 -12.29 10.33
CA GLY A 31 -5.30 -13.07 9.09
C GLY A 31 -4.81 -12.23 7.91
N ALA A 32 -5.39 -11.05 7.71
CA ALA A 32 -4.98 -10.13 6.67
C ALA A 32 -3.58 -9.54 6.93
N VAL A 33 -3.26 -9.22 8.18
CA VAL A 33 -1.92 -8.77 8.59
C VAL A 33 -0.87 -9.79 8.21
N ILE A 34 -1.08 -11.06 8.55
CA ILE A 34 -0.17 -12.15 8.21
C ILE A 34 0.03 -12.25 6.71
N GLY A 35 -1.02 -12.11 5.92
CA GLY A 35 -0.93 -12.14 4.47
C GLY A 35 -0.07 -11.03 3.90
N VAL A 36 -0.23 -9.81 4.39
CA VAL A 36 0.60 -8.67 3.97
C VAL A 36 2.06 -8.87 4.38
N LEU A 37 2.30 -9.30 5.61
CA LEU A 37 3.66 -9.55 6.10
C LEU A 37 4.38 -10.62 5.28
N ASN A 38 3.68 -11.70 4.92
CA ASN A 38 4.26 -12.75 4.06
C ASN A 38 4.64 -12.21 2.69
N ASN A 39 3.82 -11.35 2.09
CA ASN A 39 4.15 -10.74 0.81
C ASN A 39 5.37 -9.82 0.90
N VAL A 40 5.46 -9.01 1.95
CA VAL A 40 6.61 -8.12 2.16
C VAL A 40 7.88 -8.95 2.42
N LEU A 41 7.78 -9.98 3.25
CA LEU A 41 8.89 -10.89 3.53
C LEU A 41 9.40 -11.57 2.25
N GLN A 42 8.49 -12.05 1.41
CA GLN A 42 8.84 -12.64 0.12
C GLN A 42 9.58 -11.64 -0.77
N MET A 43 9.14 -10.40 -0.83
CA MET A 43 9.85 -9.35 -1.59
C MET A 43 11.27 -9.15 -1.08
N ILE A 44 11.46 -9.15 0.24
CA ILE A 44 12.79 -9.00 0.86
C ILE A 44 13.66 -10.21 0.53
N GLU A 45 13.12 -11.42 0.62
CA GLU A 45 13.83 -12.66 0.27
C GLU A 45 14.23 -12.71 -1.21
N GLU A 46 13.44 -12.12 -2.09
CA GLU A 46 13.72 -11.98 -3.52
C GLU A 46 14.69 -10.83 -3.85
N GLY A 47 15.19 -10.12 -2.85
CA GLY A 47 16.24 -9.11 -3.00
C GLY A 47 15.80 -7.66 -2.85
N ALA A 48 14.55 -7.38 -2.50
CA ALA A 48 14.11 -6.01 -2.23
C ALA A 48 14.81 -5.45 -0.99
N ALA A 49 15.61 -4.41 -1.17
CA ALA A 49 16.42 -3.80 -0.10
C ALA A 49 15.86 -2.45 0.38
N HIS A 50 15.01 -1.82 -0.43
CA HIS A 50 14.42 -0.51 -0.14
C HIS A 50 12.91 -0.61 -0.28
N VAL A 51 12.24 -0.77 0.85
CA VAL A 51 10.78 -0.98 0.93
C VAL A 51 10.17 0.05 1.88
N GLY A 52 9.18 0.76 1.42
CA GLY A 52 8.36 1.65 2.23
C GLY A 52 6.88 1.29 2.08
N VAL A 53 6.14 1.32 3.17
CA VAL A 53 4.71 1.02 3.21
C VAL A 53 3.95 2.21 3.78
N ALA A 54 2.99 2.72 3.03
CA ALA A 54 2.08 3.75 3.51
C ALA A 54 0.74 3.14 3.91
N THR A 55 0.18 3.62 5.00
CA THR A 55 -1.13 3.18 5.50
C THR A 55 -1.99 4.39 5.87
N ASP A 56 -3.30 4.21 5.78
CA ASP A 56 -4.26 5.15 6.36
C ASP A 56 -4.43 4.80 7.85
N HIS A 57 -3.62 5.43 8.70
CA HIS A 57 -3.66 5.19 10.16
C HIS A 57 -4.99 5.64 10.76
N VAL A 58 -5.49 6.79 10.29
CA VAL A 58 -6.85 7.25 10.50
C VAL A 58 -7.55 7.21 9.15
N ILE A 59 -8.63 6.43 9.03
CA ILE A 59 -9.32 6.24 7.75
C ILE A 59 -10.01 7.53 7.30
N GLU A 60 -10.36 8.39 8.25
CA GLU A 60 -10.82 9.74 7.97
C GLU A 60 -9.62 10.63 7.62
N SER A 61 -9.55 11.05 6.36
CA SER A 61 -8.55 12.02 5.89
C SER A 61 -9.13 13.42 5.84
N PHE A 62 -8.26 14.43 5.62
CA PHE A 62 -8.75 15.80 5.44
C PHE A 62 -9.74 15.94 4.27
N ARG A 63 -9.68 15.06 3.26
CA ARG A 63 -10.64 15.03 2.16
C ARG A 63 -12.04 14.68 2.63
N ASN A 64 -12.16 13.90 3.70
CA ASN A 64 -13.42 13.61 4.37
C ASN A 64 -14.06 14.85 4.97
N GLN A 65 -13.25 15.81 5.41
CA GLN A 65 -13.74 17.09 5.95
C GLN A 65 -14.31 17.99 4.84
N LEU A 66 -13.82 17.82 3.60
CA LEU A 66 -14.29 18.56 2.44
C LEU A 66 -15.53 17.93 1.81
N TRP A 67 -15.68 16.63 1.93
CA TRP A 67 -16.81 15.89 1.37
C TRP A 67 -17.27 14.80 2.33
N SER A 68 -18.38 15.05 3.00
CA SER A 68 -18.96 14.10 3.93
C SER A 68 -19.31 12.78 3.22
N GLY A 69 -18.79 11.67 3.74
CA GLY A 69 -18.97 10.34 3.17
C GLY A 69 -17.78 9.80 2.38
N TYR A 70 -16.77 10.60 2.13
CA TYR A 70 -15.53 10.12 1.54
C TYR A 70 -14.72 9.37 2.59
N LYS A 71 -14.53 8.06 2.42
CA LYS A 71 -13.75 7.18 3.34
C LYS A 71 -14.04 7.39 4.83
N THR A 72 -15.30 7.31 5.25
CA THR A 72 -15.60 7.23 6.68
C THR A 72 -15.31 5.83 7.20
N GLY A 73 -14.75 5.69 8.40
CA GLY A 73 -14.57 4.39 9.05
C GLY A 73 -15.87 3.64 9.31
N ALA A 74 -17.03 4.30 9.18
CA ALA A 74 -18.34 3.74 9.44
C ALA A 74 -18.77 2.62 8.47
N GLY A 75 -18.18 2.55 7.26
CA GLY A 75 -18.46 1.50 6.28
C GLY A 75 -17.47 0.34 6.29
N ILE A 76 -16.45 0.36 7.16
CA ILE A 76 -15.42 -0.67 7.22
C ILE A 76 -15.78 -1.71 8.29
N GLU A 77 -15.62 -2.98 7.92
CA GLU A 77 -15.86 -4.07 8.84
C GLU A 77 -14.96 -3.99 10.08
N PRO A 78 -15.52 -4.15 11.30
CA PRO A 78 -14.72 -4.06 12.52
C PRO A 78 -13.53 -5.00 12.58
N ALA A 79 -13.65 -6.21 12.02
CA ALA A 79 -12.56 -7.18 11.97
C ALA A 79 -11.41 -6.73 11.06
N LEU A 80 -11.71 -5.99 10.00
CA LEU A 80 -10.69 -5.38 9.14
C LEU A 80 -10.07 -4.16 9.80
N LEU A 81 -10.90 -3.27 10.33
CA LEU A 81 -10.48 -2.05 11.01
C LEU A 81 -9.49 -2.34 12.14
N ALA A 82 -9.75 -3.41 12.91
CA ALA A 82 -8.88 -3.83 14.02
C ALA A 82 -7.47 -4.28 13.58
N GLN A 83 -7.24 -4.53 12.30
CA GLN A 83 -5.96 -5.01 11.79
C GLN A 83 -5.02 -3.91 11.29
N PHE A 84 -5.50 -2.66 11.18
CA PHE A 84 -4.68 -1.56 10.66
C PHE A 84 -3.46 -1.24 11.53
N HIS A 85 -3.68 -1.00 12.82
CA HIS A 85 -2.58 -0.67 13.74
C HIS A 85 -1.63 -1.86 13.97
N PRO A 86 -2.12 -3.09 14.15
CA PRO A 86 -1.24 -4.26 14.21
C PRO A 86 -0.38 -4.45 12.95
N LEU A 87 -0.90 -4.14 11.76
CA LEU A 87 -0.11 -4.18 10.53
C LEU A 87 1.06 -3.19 10.58
N GLU A 88 0.80 -1.96 10.97
CA GLU A 88 1.82 -0.91 11.08
C GLU A 88 2.92 -1.30 12.08
N GLU A 89 2.53 -1.78 13.25
CA GLU A 89 3.46 -2.24 14.30
C GLU A 89 4.32 -3.42 13.82
N ALA A 90 3.71 -4.39 13.17
CA ALA A 90 4.41 -5.57 12.67
C ALA A 90 5.40 -5.23 11.55
N LEU A 91 5.02 -4.36 10.62
CA LEU A 91 5.92 -3.89 9.56
C LEU A 91 7.10 -3.12 10.13
N ALA A 92 6.86 -2.25 11.10
CA ALA A 92 7.94 -1.53 11.79
C ALA A 92 8.89 -2.50 12.52
N ALA A 93 8.35 -3.53 13.16
CA ALA A 93 9.14 -4.57 13.82
C ALA A 93 9.99 -5.39 12.84
N MET A 94 9.55 -5.53 11.59
CA MET A 94 10.34 -6.15 10.51
C MET A 94 11.48 -5.26 10.01
N GLY A 95 11.54 -4.01 10.42
CA GLY A 95 12.52 -3.03 9.94
C GLY A 95 12.14 -2.34 8.63
N VAL A 96 10.90 -2.46 8.20
CA VAL A 96 10.38 -1.78 7.02
C VAL A 96 10.02 -0.33 7.37
N ALA A 97 10.30 0.61 6.47
CA ALA A 97 9.84 1.98 6.62
C ALA A 97 8.31 2.02 6.51
N VAL A 98 7.66 2.56 7.53
CA VAL A 98 6.19 2.66 7.59
C VAL A 98 5.78 4.11 7.76
N TRP A 99 4.82 4.54 6.95
CA TRP A 99 4.25 5.89 7.00
C TRP A 99 2.75 5.81 7.35
N PRO A 100 2.42 5.80 8.65
CA PRO A 100 1.03 5.85 9.09
C PRO A 100 0.49 7.27 8.89
N MET A 101 -0.43 7.44 7.95
CA MET A 101 -0.93 8.75 7.58
C MET A 101 -2.14 9.15 8.43
N ILE A 102 -2.09 10.33 9.00
CA ILE A 102 -3.13 10.87 9.89
C ILE A 102 -3.98 11.92 9.18
N GLU A 103 -3.36 13.00 8.72
CA GLU A 103 -4.06 14.12 8.07
C GLU A 103 -4.25 13.91 6.57
N LEU A 104 -3.29 13.23 5.95
CA LEU A 104 -3.31 12.90 4.53
C LEU A 104 -3.57 11.40 4.35
N GLU A 105 -3.75 10.97 3.10
CA GLU A 105 -3.97 9.58 2.77
C GLU A 105 -2.66 8.84 2.43
N ALA A 106 -2.72 7.50 2.45
CA ALA A 106 -1.61 6.66 2.03
C ALA A 106 -1.15 7.01 0.60
N ASP A 107 -2.08 7.31 -0.30
CA ASP A 107 -1.78 7.70 -1.68
C ASP A 107 -0.91 8.96 -1.76
N ASP A 108 -1.16 9.93 -0.87
CA ASP A 108 -0.36 11.16 -0.81
C ASP A 108 1.09 10.85 -0.40
N ALA A 109 1.26 9.97 0.58
CA ALA A 109 2.59 9.52 1.01
C ALA A 109 3.34 8.78 -0.11
N LEU A 110 2.65 7.88 -0.82
CA LEU A 110 3.23 7.12 -1.92
C LEU A 110 3.64 8.05 -3.07
N ALA A 111 2.80 9.01 -3.43
CA ALA A 111 3.11 9.99 -4.46
C ALA A 111 4.33 10.85 -4.09
N CYS A 112 4.38 11.31 -2.86
CA CYS A 112 5.50 12.09 -2.35
C CYS A 112 6.81 11.28 -2.34
N ALA A 113 6.76 10.06 -1.81
CA ALA A 113 7.92 9.17 -1.76
C ALA A 113 8.41 8.81 -3.16
N ALA A 114 7.51 8.55 -4.11
CA ALA A 114 7.86 8.27 -5.50
C ALA A 114 8.57 9.46 -6.14
N ARG A 115 8.10 10.67 -5.89
CA ARG A 115 8.71 11.89 -6.39
C ARG A 115 10.13 12.06 -5.84
N ILE A 116 10.29 11.99 -4.52
CA ILE A 116 11.59 12.13 -3.87
C ILE A 116 12.57 11.07 -4.37
N ALA A 117 12.13 9.81 -4.42
CA ALA A 117 12.98 8.72 -4.90
C ALA A 117 13.35 8.89 -6.38
N SER A 118 12.44 9.36 -7.22
CA SER A 118 12.72 9.56 -8.65
C SER A 118 13.71 10.69 -8.93
N ASP A 119 13.83 11.64 -8.02
CA ASP A 119 14.79 12.76 -8.14
C ASP A 119 16.19 12.38 -7.61
N ASP A 120 16.33 11.25 -6.91
CA ASP A 120 17.63 10.76 -6.43
C ASP A 120 18.37 9.99 -7.52
N ALA A 121 19.57 10.46 -7.88
CA ALA A 121 20.39 9.85 -8.94
C ALA A 121 20.80 8.40 -8.64
N ARG A 122 20.80 7.99 -7.38
CA ARG A 122 21.13 6.61 -6.98
C ARG A 122 19.99 5.64 -7.26
N VAL A 123 18.77 6.14 -7.40
CA VAL A 123 17.58 5.33 -7.66
C VAL A 123 17.44 5.09 -9.16
N GLN A 124 17.48 3.84 -9.55
CA GLN A 124 17.29 3.42 -10.94
C GLN A 124 15.82 3.26 -11.29
N LYS A 125 15.02 2.76 -10.34
CA LYS A 125 13.61 2.47 -10.56
C LYS A 125 12.81 2.58 -9.26
N VAL A 126 11.60 3.08 -9.39
CA VAL A 126 10.59 3.12 -8.32
C VAL A 126 9.40 2.27 -8.75
N CYS A 127 9.03 1.29 -7.95
CA CYS A 127 7.87 0.44 -8.16
C CYS A 127 6.79 0.78 -7.14
N ILE A 128 5.64 1.25 -7.59
CA ILE A 128 4.49 1.54 -6.74
C ILE A 128 3.51 0.37 -6.81
N TRP A 129 3.37 -0.34 -5.72
CA TRP A 129 2.56 -1.55 -5.61
C TRP A 129 1.12 -1.22 -5.22
N THR A 130 0.36 -0.77 -6.19
CA THR A 130 -1.08 -0.50 -6.06
C THR A 130 -1.71 -0.45 -7.46
N PRO A 131 -2.94 -0.93 -7.65
CA PRO A 131 -3.68 -0.76 -8.89
C PRO A 131 -4.43 0.56 -8.97
N ASP A 132 -4.37 1.41 -7.94
CA ASP A 132 -5.15 2.65 -7.86
C ASP A 132 -4.79 3.60 -8.99
N LYS A 133 -5.82 4.00 -9.74
CA LYS A 133 -5.67 4.89 -10.90
C LYS A 133 -5.14 6.27 -10.52
N ASP A 134 -5.40 6.72 -9.31
CA ASP A 134 -4.93 8.02 -8.84
C ASP A 134 -3.40 8.09 -8.76
N LEU A 135 -2.74 6.95 -8.52
CA LEU A 135 -1.29 6.87 -8.52
C LEU A 135 -0.68 6.66 -9.93
N ALA A 136 -1.50 6.46 -10.94
CA ALA A 136 -1.02 6.40 -12.33
C ALA A 136 -0.38 7.72 -12.78
N GLN A 137 -0.78 8.84 -12.21
CA GLN A 137 -0.16 10.14 -12.45
C GLN A 137 1.31 10.23 -12.03
N CYS A 138 1.76 9.33 -11.15
CA CYS A 138 3.14 9.28 -10.68
C CYS A 138 4.07 8.56 -11.66
N VAL A 139 3.52 7.82 -12.63
CA VAL A 139 4.29 7.04 -13.60
C VAL A 139 5.14 7.96 -14.50
N ARG A 140 6.42 7.63 -14.63
CA ARG A 140 7.38 8.37 -15.46
C ARG A 140 8.23 7.39 -16.26
N GLY A 141 7.86 7.16 -17.52
CA GLY A 141 8.54 6.19 -18.38
C GLY A 141 8.65 4.82 -17.71
N ASP A 142 9.84 4.25 -17.74
CA ASP A 142 10.15 3.00 -17.02
C ASP A 142 10.83 3.24 -15.67
N ARG A 143 11.05 4.50 -15.30
CA ARG A 143 11.72 4.86 -14.04
C ARG A 143 10.80 4.80 -12.85
N VAL A 144 9.56 5.28 -12.99
CA VAL A 144 8.51 5.14 -11.98
C VAL A 144 7.38 4.36 -12.60
N VAL A 145 7.16 3.15 -12.12
CA VAL A 145 6.15 2.24 -12.65
C VAL A 145 5.15 1.85 -11.57
N GLN A 146 3.95 1.55 -12.01
CA GLN A 146 2.89 1.01 -11.15
C GLN A 146 2.82 -0.49 -11.36
N VAL A 147 2.76 -1.25 -10.28
CA VAL A 147 2.67 -2.72 -10.31
C VAL A 147 1.36 -3.16 -9.67
N ASP A 148 0.58 -3.92 -10.40
CA ASP A 148 -0.59 -4.62 -9.87
C ASP A 148 -0.17 -6.02 -9.44
N ARG A 149 -0.12 -6.27 -8.14
CA ARG A 149 0.28 -7.55 -7.58
C ARG A 149 -0.64 -8.70 -8.00
N ARG A 150 -1.93 -8.42 -8.10
CA ARG A 150 -2.93 -9.44 -8.44
C ARG A 150 -2.75 -9.97 -9.87
N THR A 151 -2.46 -9.09 -10.82
CA THR A 151 -2.32 -9.43 -12.24
C THR A 151 -0.87 -9.54 -12.69
N GLN A 152 0.08 -9.17 -11.84
CA GLN A 152 1.52 -9.08 -12.17
C GLN A 152 1.80 -8.08 -13.32
N LYS A 153 0.85 -7.21 -13.63
CA LYS A 153 1.02 -6.21 -14.69
C LYS A 153 1.82 -5.03 -14.20
N ILE A 154 2.80 -4.63 -15.00
CA ILE A 154 3.60 -3.44 -14.79
C ILE A 154 3.09 -2.37 -15.75
N ARG A 155 2.71 -1.21 -15.20
CA ARG A 155 2.29 -0.05 -15.98
C ARG A 155 3.41 0.98 -15.99
N GLY A 156 4.10 1.09 -17.11
CA GLY A 156 4.95 2.22 -17.44
C GLY A 156 4.13 3.33 -18.14
N ALA A 157 4.80 4.39 -18.61
CA ALA A 157 4.13 5.53 -19.24
C ALA A 157 3.22 5.14 -20.43
N ASP A 158 3.57 4.10 -21.16
CA ASP A 158 2.79 3.60 -22.31
C ASP A 158 1.54 2.81 -21.89
N GLY A 159 1.49 2.33 -20.67
CA GLY A 159 0.36 1.57 -20.12
C GLY A 159 -0.67 2.42 -19.38
N VAL A 160 -0.44 3.72 -19.25
CA VAL A 160 -1.34 4.66 -18.54
C VAL A 160 -2.38 5.29 -19.48
N ARG A 161 -2.26 5.02 -20.75
CA ARG A 161 -3.18 5.56 -21.78
C ARG A 161 -4.52 4.86 -21.82
#